data_f711c0f5a0e63811ac119c41caaf9df0
#
_entry.id   f711c0f5a0e63811ac119c41caaf9df0
#
_cell.length_a   1.000
_cell.length_b   1.000
_cell.length_c   1.000
_cell.angle_alpha   90.00
_cell.angle_beta   90.00
_cell.angle_gamma   90.00
#
_symmetry.space_group_name_H-M   'P 1'
#
loop_
_entity.id
_entity.type
_entity.pdbx_description
1 polymer ?
#
loop_
_entity_poly.entity_id
_entity_poly.type
_entity_poly.pdbx_seq_one_letter_code
_entity_poly.pdbx_strand_id
1 'polypeptide(L)'
;KLLFEAHLLSALPVCEGNTFIGVLRKEAVEGVAKEALVVDYQYALERFFVPLTATWDTVIEAFASYHTDMLPVINETQQFIGYYYLGDFIQQLTKTPFIQEAGRILILEKSAHNYSFTEISKIVEENGGKVLGIYLSNCTEDNVHITLKLISNRLSDILQDFRRYGYGILTEKDDDHYRQELKDIADYFEKYLDLGNR
;
A
#
# COMPACT_ATOMS: atom_id res chain seq x y z
N LYS A 1 -10.86 -0.30 26.43
CA LYS A 1 -11.26 1.06 25.99
C LYS A 1 -10.08 2.02 26.08
N LEU A 2 -9.40 2.13 27.23
CA LEU A 2 -8.23 2.99 27.40
C LEU A 2 -7.10 2.70 26.42
N LEU A 3 -6.87 1.43 26.05
CA LEU A 3 -5.85 1.05 25.07
C LEU A 3 -6.20 1.56 23.65
N PHE A 4 -7.46 1.50 23.25
CA PHE A 4 -7.90 2.06 21.96
C PHE A 4 -7.73 3.57 21.90
N GLU A 5 -8.01 4.26 23.03
CA GLU A 5 -7.87 5.71 23.13
C GLU A 5 -6.37 6.12 23.15
N ALA A 6 -5.51 5.32 23.79
CA ALA A 6 -4.10 5.61 23.93
C ALA A 6 -3.30 5.37 22.63
N HIS A 7 -3.71 4.42 21.80
CA HIS A 7 -2.94 4.00 20.62
C HIS A 7 -3.60 4.32 19.29
N LEU A 8 -4.79 4.93 19.28
CA LEU A 8 -5.56 5.29 18.09
C LEU A 8 -5.78 4.12 17.10
N LEU A 9 -5.70 2.87 17.59
CA LEU A 9 -5.89 1.67 16.78
C LEU A 9 -7.37 1.36 16.58
N SER A 10 -7.73 0.82 15.43
CA SER A 10 -9.09 0.34 15.14
C SER A 10 -9.36 -1.05 15.73
N ALA A 11 -8.29 -1.80 16.03
CA ALA A 11 -8.37 -3.18 16.49
C ALA A 11 -7.23 -3.48 17.48
N LEU A 12 -7.46 -4.42 18.41
CA LEU A 12 -6.46 -4.87 19.38
C LEU A 12 -6.40 -6.40 19.44
N PRO A 13 -5.20 -7.01 19.51
CA PRO A 13 -5.04 -8.43 19.68
C PRO A 13 -5.46 -8.85 21.09
N VAL A 14 -6.16 -9.97 21.17
CA VAL A 14 -6.54 -10.62 22.42
C VAL A 14 -5.80 -11.94 22.55
N CYS A 15 -5.13 -12.13 23.68
CA CYS A 15 -4.34 -13.31 23.97
C CYS A 15 -4.73 -13.92 25.33
N GLU A 16 -4.56 -15.23 25.44
CA GLU A 16 -4.56 -15.96 26.71
C GLU A 16 -3.12 -16.41 27.00
N GLY A 17 -2.48 -15.74 27.95
CA GLY A 17 -1.03 -15.82 28.08
C GLY A 17 -0.36 -15.31 26.82
N ASN A 18 0.39 -16.17 26.12
CA ASN A 18 1.03 -15.87 24.84
C ASN A 18 0.24 -16.41 23.64
N THR A 19 -0.84 -17.15 23.87
CA THR A 19 -1.63 -17.74 22.78
C THR A 19 -2.58 -16.72 22.19
N PHE A 20 -2.53 -16.51 20.90
CA PHE A 20 -3.43 -15.62 20.19
C PHE A 20 -4.86 -16.23 20.12
N ILE A 21 -5.84 -15.46 20.59
CA ILE A 21 -7.25 -15.87 20.59
C ILE A 21 -8.00 -15.21 19.44
N GLY A 22 -7.77 -13.93 19.21
CA GLY A 22 -8.45 -13.18 18.16
C GLY A 22 -8.15 -11.68 18.26
N VAL A 23 -8.89 -10.92 17.52
CA VAL A 23 -8.83 -9.46 17.46
C VAL A 23 -10.14 -8.86 17.90
N LEU A 24 -10.10 -7.92 18.80
CA LEU A 24 -11.25 -7.13 19.23
C LEU A 24 -11.24 -5.79 18.50
N ARG A 25 -12.30 -5.50 17.75
CA ARG A 25 -12.44 -4.19 17.08
C ARG A 25 -12.94 -3.12 18.05
N LYS A 26 -12.56 -1.88 17.78
CA LYS A 26 -12.97 -0.71 18.57
C LYS A 26 -14.50 -0.58 18.63
N GLU A 27 -15.16 -0.79 17.48
CA GLU A 27 -16.62 -0.70 17.34
C GLU A 27 -17.35 -1.69 18.26
N ALA A 28 -16.78 -2.88 18.47
CA ALA A 28 -17.38 -3.89 19.33
C ALA A 28 -17.44 -3.49 20.82
N VAL A 29 -16.65 -2.48 21.21
CA VAL A 29 -16.60 -1.99 22.61
C VAL A 29 -17.09 -0.54 22.75
N GLU A 30 -17.65 0.05 21.70
CA GLU A 30 -18.32 1.34 21.77
C GLU A 30 -19.57 1.23 22.67
N GLY A 31 -19.71 2.15 23.62
CA GLY A 31 -20.83 2.14 24.59
C GLY A 31 -20.69 1.13 25.74
N VAL A 32 -19.66 0.29 25.75
CA VAL A 32 -19.43 -0.70 26.81
C VAL A 32 -18.91 -0.03 28.09
N ALA A 33 -19.37 -0.51 29.25
CA ALA A 33 -18.88 -0.05 30.55
C ALA A 33 -17.36 -0.27 30.70
N LYS A 34 -16.69 0.60 31.45
CA LYS A 34 -15.22 0.51 31.64
C LYS A 34 -14.80 -0.75 32.40
N GLU A 35 -15.68 -1.28 33.21
CA GLU A 35 -15.49 -2.43 34.09
C GLU A 35 -15.76 -3.77 33.37
N ALA A 36 -16.26 -3.74 32.14
CA ALA A 36 -16.55 -4.93 31.34
C ALA A 36 -15.28 -5.74 31.04
N LEU A 37 -15.36 -7.04 31.21
CA LEU A 37 -14.24 -7.94 30.97
C LEU A 37 -14.18 -8.35 29.49
N VAL A 38 -12.98 -8.48 28.93
CA VAL A 38 -12.79 -8.93 27.54
C VAL A 38 -13.39 -10.32 27.31
N VAL A 39 -13.39 -11.17 28.32
CA VAL A 39 -13.97 -12.50 28.25
C VAL A 39 -15.48 -12.50 27.92
N ASP A 40 -16.20 -11.45 28.33
CA ASP A 40 -17.63 -11.29 28.04
C ASP A 40 -17.90 -10.98 26.56
N TYR A 41 -16.85 -10.62 25.80
CA TYR A 41 -16.89 -10.22 24.39
C TYR A 41 -16.20 -11.22 23.46
N GLN A 42 -15.98 -12.46 23.91
CA GLN A 42 -15.36 -13.50 23.08
C GLN A 42 -16.12 -13.74 21.78
N TYR A 43 -17.44 -13.58 21.79
CA TYR A 43 -18.30 -13.73 20.61
C TYR A 43 -18.05 -12.65 19.53
N ALA A 44 -17.45 -11.51 19.90
CA ALA A 44 -17.14 -10.40 19.01
C ALA A 44 -15.69 -10.44 18.49
N LEU A 45 -14.90 -11.45 18.87
CA LEU A 45 -13.55 -11.61 18.40
C LEU A 45 -13.55 -12.08 16.95
N GLU A 46 -12.83 -11.34 16.13
CA GLU A 46 -12.51 -11.76 14.76
C GLU A 46 -11.18 -12.52 14.76
N ARG A 47 -11.04 -13.48 13.85
CA ARG A 47 -9.79 -14.24 13.75
C ARG A 47 -9.09 -13.95 12.45
N PHE A 48 -8.28 -12.92 12.44
CA PHE A 48 -7.37 -12.61 11.37
C PHE A 48 -5.95 -12.32 11.92
N PHE A 49 -4.96 -12.66 11.16
CA PHE A 49 -3.55 -12.51 11.49
C PHE A 49 -2.69 -12.75 10.26
N VAL A 50 -1.39 -12.46 10.35
CA VAL A 50 -0.39 -12.90 9.39
C VAL A 50 0.67 -13.76 10.07
N PRO A 51 1.21 -14.79 9.39
CA PRO A 51 2.31 -15.57 9.94
C PRO A 51 3.59 -14.75 10.00
N LEU A 52 4.51 -15.10 10.90
CA LEU A 52 5.83 -14.44 11.01
C LEU A 52 6.63 -14.50 9.69
N THR A 53 6.35 -15.48 8.84
CA THR A 53 6.97 -15.66 7.52
C THR A 53 6.26 -14.92 6.39
N ALA A 54 5.23 -14.12 6.69
CA ALA A 54 4.49 -13.38 5.68
C ALA A 54 5.40 -12.42 4.90
N THR A 55 5.22 -12.40 3.59
CA THR A 55 5.89 -11.44 2.71
C THR A 55 5.17 -10.09 2.76
N TRP A 56 5.85 -9.03 2.33
CA TRP A 56 5.30 -7.68 2.41
C TRP A 56 4.02 -7.49 1.60
N ASP A 57 3.88 -8.15 0.46
CA ASP A 57 2.68 -8.16 -0.37
C ASP A 57 1.50 -8.85 0.34
N THR A 58 1.75 -10.00 1.00
CA THR A 58 0.75 -10.66 1.85
C THR A 58 0.28 -9.76 2.98
N VAL A 59 1.18 -9.00 3.59
CA VAL A 59 0.84 -8.06 4.66
C VAL A 59 -0.04 -6.91 4.14
N ILE A 60 0.30 -6.33 2.98
CA ILE A 60 -0.54 -5.29 2.35
C ILE A 60 -1.93 -5.83 2.00
N GLU A 61 -2.00 -7.00 1.37
CA GLU A 61 -3.26 -7.65 1.02
C GLU A 61 -4.13 -7.89 2.25
N ALA A 62 -3.52 -8.33 3.36
CA ALA A 62 -4.21 -8.55 4.61
C ALA A 62 -4.77 -7.25 5.22
N PHE A 63 -4.03 -6.13 5.19
CA PHE A 63 -4.54 -4.83 5.62
C PHE A 63 -5.79 -4.44 4.81
N ALA A 64 -5.74 -4.60 3.49
CA ALA A 64 -6.85 -4.28 2.61
C ALA A 64 -8.05 -5.22 2.83
N SER A 65 -7.82 -6.53 2.91
CA SER A 65 -8.87 -7.55 3.02
C SER A 65 -9.60 -7.49 4.36
N TYR A 66 -8.87 -7.23 5.45
CA TYR A 66 -9.47 -7.15 6.78
C TYR A 66 -9.91 -5.73 7.18
N HIS A 67 -9.70 -4.73 6.32
CA HIS A 67 -10.05 -3.33 6.59
C HIS A 67 -9.58 -2.88 7.98
N THR A 68 -8.30 -3.08 8.26
CA THR A 68 -7.70 -2.82 9.58
C THR A 68 -6.42 -2.01 9.43
N ASP A 69 -6.06 -1.28 10.47
CA ASP A 69 -4.78 -0.56 10.58
C ASP A 69 -3.73 -1.35 11.37
N MET A 70 -4.14 -2.49 11.99
CA MET A 70 -3.28 -3.35 12.79
C MET A 70 -3.48 -4.81 12.41
N LEU A 71 -2.38 -5.54 12.17
CA LEU A 71 -2.36 -6.97 11.85
C LEU A 71 -1.53 -7.72 12.89
N PRO A 72 -2.14 -8.63 13.67
CA PRO A 72 -1.38 -9.50 14.56
C PRO A 72 -0.43 -10.41 13.78
N VAL A 73 0.74 -10.64 14.33
CA VAL A 73 1.73 -11.58 13.82
C VAL A 73 1.82 -12.77 14.77
N ILE A 74 1.65 -13.97 14.25
CA ILE A 74 1.74 -15.20 15.03
C ILE A 74 2.81 -16.14 14.46
N ASN A 75 3.35 -16.99 15.32
CA ASN A 75 4.25 -18.06 14.91
C ASN A 75 3.46 -19.37 14.62
N GLU A 76 4.19 -20.41 14.24
CA GLU A 76 3.61 -21.74 13.93
C GLU A 76 2.89 -22.38 15.12
N THR A 77 3.23 -21.99 16.37
CA THR A 77 2.62 -22.49 17.60
C THR A 77 1.45 -21.62 18.07
N GLN A 78 0.91 -20.73 17.20
CA GLN A 78 -0.21 -19.83 17.50
C GLN A 78 0.09 -18.81 18.62
N GLN A 79 1.37 -18.52 18.86
CA GLN A 79 1.75 -17.51 19.84
C GLN A 79 1.80 -16.13 19.17
N PHE A 80 1.27 -15.14 19.88
CA PHE A 80 1.36 -13.75 19.47
C PHE A 80 2.82 -13.26 19.61
N ILE A 81 3.39 -12.81 18.49
CA ILE A 81 4.78 -12.34 18.43
C ILE A 81 4.82 -10.80 18.44
N GLY A 82 3.83 -10.17 17.83
CA GLY A 82 3.75 -8.73 17.67
C GLY A 82 2.66 -8.35 16.69
N TYR A 83 2.74 -7.16 16.14
CA TYR A 83 1.80 -6.70 15.12
C TYR A 83 2.50 -5.80 14.10
N TYR A 84 1.93 -5.77 12.90
CA TYR A 84 2.22 -4.72 11.93
C TYR A 84 1.20 -3.59 12.08
N TYR A 85 1.69 -2.36 12.04
CA TYR A 85 0.86 -1.16 11.97
C TYR A 85 0.92 -0.58 10.57
N LEU A 86 -0.23 -0.29 9.97
CA LEU A 86 -0.31 0.22 8.59
C LEU A 86 0.48 1.51 8.41
N GLY A 87 0.46 2.41 9.40
CA GLY A 87 1.22 3.65 9.36
C GLY A 87 2.73 3.44 9.26
N ASP A 88 3.29 2.48 10.03
CA ASP A 88 4.71 2.13 9.96
C ASP A 88 5.08 1.54 8.60
N PHE A 89 4.18 0.74 8.03
CA PHE A 89 4.35 0.16 6.71
C PHE A 89 4.40 1.24 5.61
N ILE A 90 3.45 2.18 5.65
CA ILE A 90 3.42 3.34 4.74
C ILE A 90 4.69 4.18 4.92
N GLN A 91 5.12 4.44 6.16
CA GLN A 91 6.35 5.19 6.43
C GLN A 91 7.59 4.52 5.81
N GLN A 92 7.67 3.19 5.76
CA GLN A 92 8.77 2.50 5.07
C GLN A 92 8.70 2.71 3.55
N LEU A 93 7.50 2.66 2.94
CA LEU A 93 7.33 2.92 1.51
C LEU A 93 7.76 4.35 1.15
N THR A 94 7.45 5.34 2.00
CA THR A 94 7.85 6.74 1.75
C THR A 94 9.37 6.96 1.75
N LYS A 95 10.15 6.04 2.31
CA LYS A 95 11.63 6.11 2.29
C LYS A 95 12.23 5.60 0.97
N THR A 96 11.44 5.02 0.09
CA THR A 96 11.94 4.50 -1.18
C THR A 96 12.24 5.64 -2.17
N PRO A 97 13.25 5.51 -3.04
CA PRO A 97 13.52 6.50 -4.09
C PRO A 97 12.32 6.75 -5.00
N PHE A 98 11.47 5.73 -5.20
CA PHE A 98 10.23 5.88 -5.98
C PHE A 98 9.33 6.98 -5.43
N ILE A 99 9.24 7.13 -4.10
CA ILE A 99 8.41 8.17 -3.47
C ILE A 99 9.23 9.46 -3.26
N GLN A 100 10.44 9.37 -2.72
CA GLN A 100 11.23 10.53 -2.28
C GLN A 100 11.82 11.36 -3.42
N GLU A 101 12.29 10.70 -4.47
CA GLU A 101 12.98 11.41 -5.53
C GLU A 101 12.00 12.21 -6.40
N ALA A 102 12.34 13.46 -6.68
CA ALA A 102 11.59 14.26 -7.64
C ALA A 102 11.73 13.64 -9.04
N GLY A 103 10.62 13.41 -9.73
CA GLY A 103 10.59 12.79 -11.05
C GLY A 103 9.24 12.94 -11.72
N ARG A 104 9.13 12.43 -12.93
CA ARG A 104 7.87 12.35 -13.68
C ARG A 104 7.29 10.95 -13.58
N ILE A 105 5.98 10.87 -13.38
CA ILE A 105 5.23 9.63 -13.48
C ILE A 105 4.56 9.60 -14.84
N LEU A 106 4.75 8.51 -15.57
CA LEU A 106 4.08 8.21 -16.83
C LEU A 106 3.27 6.93 -16.66
N ILE A 107 2.09 6.92 -17.25
CA ILE A 107 1.31 5.70 -17.44
C ILE A 107 1.35 5.36 -18.92
N LEU A 108 1.96 4.21 -19.22
CA LEU A 108 2.09 3.69 -20.56
C LEU A 108 1.06 2.58 -20.76
N GLU A 109 0.45 2.55 -21.94
CA GLU A 109 -0.43 1.45 -22.37
C GLU A 109 0.24 0.65 -23.50
N LYS A 110 0.16 -0.67 -23.43
CA LYS A 110 0.58 -1.58 -24.49
C LYS A 110 -0.24 -2.87 -24.46
N SER A 111 -0.24 -3.59 -25.59
CA SER A 111 -0.81 -4.93 -25.62
C SER A 111 -0.13 -5.86 -24.60
N ALA A 112 -0.93 -6.66 -23.90
CA ALA A 112 -0.47 -7.58 -22.86
C ALA A 112 0.59 -8.59 -23.36
N HIS A 113 0.63 -8.88 -24.64
CA HIS A 113 1.60 -9.80 -25.24
C HIS A 113 2.90 -9.14 -25.71
N ASN A 114 2.94 -7.80 -25.79
CA ASN A 114 4.03 -7.07 -26.46
C ASN A 114 4.73 -6.03 -25.57
N TYR A 115 4.42 -5.95 -24.28
CA TYR A 115 5.14 -5.04 -23.39
C TYR A 115 6.48 -5.63 -22.92
N SER A 116 7.44 -4.77 -22.66
CA SER A 116 8.75 -5.19 -22.15
C SER A 116 9.34 -4.12 -21.25
N PHE A 117 9.60 -4.47 -19.98
CA PHE A 117 10.28 -3.58 -19.04
C PHE A 117 11.70 -3.26 -19.50
N THR A 118 12.39 -4.21 -20.15
CA THR A 118 13.70 -3.98 -20.75
C THR A 118 13.65 -2.90 -21.83
N GLU A 119 12.66 -2.97 -22.73
CA GLU A 119 12.48 -1.96 -23.78
C GLU A 119 12.18 -0.57 -23.19
N ILE A 120 11.30 -0.51 -22.18
CA ILE A 120 10.96 0.74 -21.50
C ILE A 120 12.19 1.35 -20.82
N SER A 121 12.94 0.55 -20.06
CA SER A 121 14.16 1.01 -19.39
C SER A 121 15.20 1.48 -20.40
N LYS A 122 15.39 0.74 -21.49
CA LYS A 122 16.31 1.11 -22.57
C LYS A 122 15.95 2.46 -23.20
N ILE A 123 14.68 2.69 -23.54
CA ILE A 123 14.21 3.98 -24.09
C ILE A 123 14.56 5.14 -23.14
N VAL A 124 14.33 4.98 -21.84
CA VAL A 124 14.63 6.01 -20.84
C VAL A 124 16.14 6.25 -20.75
N GLU A 125 16.93 5.20 -20.65
CA GLU A 125 18.39 5.28 -20.42
C GLU A 125 19.14 5.79 -21.65
N GLU A 126 18.76 5.39 -22.87
CA GLU A 126 19.33 5.90 -24.13
C GLU A 126 19.08 7.40 -24.32
N ASN A 127 18.02 7.94 -23.73
CA ASN A 127 17.74 9.37 -23.70
C ASN A 127 18.37 10.09 -22.47
N GLY A 128 19.28 9.40 -21.74
CA GLY A 128 19.98 9.97 -20.59
C GLY A 128 19.10 10.12 -19.34
N GLY A 129 17.94 9.45 -19.29
CA GLY A 129 17.08 9.38 -18.13
C GLY A 129 17.47 8.26 -17.16
N LYS A 130 16.84 8.25 -15.99
CA LYS A 130 16.95 7.18 -14.99
C LYS A 130 15.56 6.68 -14.60
N VAL A 131 15.37 5.38 -14.56
CA VAL A 131 14.16 4.76 -14.03
C VAL A 131 14.26 4.70 -12.50
N LEU A 132 13.28 5.27 -11.81
CA LEU A 132 13.14 5.18 -10.35
C LEU A 132 12.27 4.00 -9.91
N GLY A 133 11.38 3.56 -10.78
CA GLY A 133 10.53 2.39 -10.56
C GLY A 133 9.58 2.17 -11.72
N ILE A 134 9.20 0.92 -11.90
CA ILE A 134 8.29 0.47 -12.95
C ILE A 134 7.47 -0.72 -12.42
N TYR A 135 6.17 -0.69 -12.68
CA TYR A 135 5.28 -1.81 -12.34
C TYR A 135 4.02 -1.81 -13.22
N LEU A 136 3.34 -2.96 -13.26
CA LEU A 136 2.03 -3.07 -13.90
C LEU A 136 0.98 -2.49 -12.93
N SER A 137 0.32 -1.40 -13.33
CA SER A 137 -0.73 -0.77 -12.55
C SER A 137 -2.13 -1.28 -12.92
N ASN A 138 -2.29 -1.81 -14.13
CA ASN A 138 -3.50 -2.51 -14.55
C ASN A 138 -3.14 -3.59 -15.56
N CYS A 139 -3.92 -4.68 -15.56
CA CYS A 139 -3.74 -5.77 -16.51
C CYS A 139 -5.11 -6.32 -16.92
N THR A 140 -5.40 -6.27 -18.20
CA THR A 140 -6.57 -6.91 -18.84
C THR A 140 -6.09 -8.01 -19.78
N GLU A 141 -7.01 -8.74 -20.42
CA GLU A 141 -6.64 -9.77 -21.41
C GLU A 141 -5.90 -9.17 -22.60
N ASP A 142 -6.28 -7.97 -23.04
CA ASP A 142 -5.75 -7.34 -24.25
C ASP A 142 -4.60 -6.37 -23.98
N ASN A 143 -4.70 -5.56 -22.92
CA ASN A 143 -3.82 -4.44 -22.65
C ASN A 143 -3.32 -4.41 -21.20
N VAL A 144 -2.14 -3.85 -21.02
CA VAL A 144 -1.57 -3.53 -19.71
C VAL A 144 -1.33 -2.03 -19.57
N HIS A 145 -1.53 -1.52 -18.35
CA HIS A 145 -1.05 -0.21 -17.98
C HIS A 145 0.21 -0.36 -17.13
N ILE A 146 1.23 0.40 -17.49
CA ILE A 146 2.54 0.36 -16.84
C ILE A 146 2.81 1.74 -16.25
N THR A 147 2.90 1.78 -14.92
CA THR A 147 3.32 2.99 -14.22
C THR A 147 4.84 3.02 -14.14
N LEU A 148 5.41 4.08 -14.69
CA LEU A 148 6.84 4.35 -14.76
C LEU A 148 7.14 5.67 -14.06
N LYS A 149 8.03 5.68 -13.07
CA LYS A 149 8.62 6.91 -12.54
C LYS A 149 10.05 7.06 -13.01
N LEU A 150 10.37 8.22 -13.57
CA LEU A 150 11.68 8.50 -14.15
C LEU A 150 12.16 9.93 -13.85
N ILE A 151 13.47 10.12 -13.92
CA ILE A 151 14.13 11.43 -13.96
C ILE A 151 14.75 11.62 -15.35
N SER A 152 14.46 12.74 -16.01
CA SER A 152 15.09 13.10 -17.27
C SER A 152 14.95 14.59 -17.54
N ASN A 153 15.97 15.16 -18.19
CA ASN A 153 15.95 16.50 -18.76
C ASN A 153 15.47 16.50 -20.24
N ARG A 154 15.23 15.33 -20.82
CA ARG A 154 14.84 15.12 -22.22
C ARG A 154 13.53 14.33 -22.32
N LEU A 155 12.54 14.75 -21.53
CA LEU A 155 11.26 14.04 -21.47
C LEU A 155 10.57 13.94 -22.82
N SER A 156 10.60 15.01 -23.63
CA SER A 156 9.96 15.03 -24.95
C SER A 156 10.51 13.95 -25.89
N ASP A 157 11.83 13.69 -25.85
CA ASP A 157 12.47 12.68 -26.68
C ASP A 157 12.04 11.28 -26.22
N ILE A 158 11.98 11.06 -24.91
CA ILE A 158 11.48 9.81 -24.31
C ILE A 158 10.03 9.53 -24.71
N LEU A 159 9.15 10.54 -24.64
CA LEU A 159 7.75 10.40 -25.04
C LEU A 159 7.61 10.08 -26.54
N GLN A 160 8.45 10.73 -27.39
CA GLN A 160 8.47 10.45 -28.82
C GLN A 160 8.91 9.01 -29.09
N ASP A 161 9.94 8.52 -28.40
CA ASP A 161 10.42 7.15 -28.55
C ASP A 161 9.38 6.13 -28.05
N PHE A 162 8.70 6.38 -26.92
CA PHE A 162 7.61 5.51 -26.49
C PHE A 162 6.53 5.36 -27.56
N ARG A 163 6.11 6.46 -28.19
CA ARG A 163 5.14 6.42 -29.30
C ARG A 163 5.67 5.64 -30.50
N ARG A 164 6.95 5.83 -30.84
CA ARG A 164 7.61 5.12 -31.96
C ARG A 164 7.66 3.60 -31.71
N TYR A 165 7.84 3.20 -30.46
CA TYR A 165 7.82 1.80 -30.04
C TYR A 165 6.40 1.26 -29.80
N GLY A 166 5.36 2.05 -30.10
CA GLY A 166 3.96 1.64 -30.01
C GLY A 166 3.39 1.61 -28.60
N TYR A 167 3.96 2.38 -27.66
CA TYR A 167 3.34 2.63 -26.37
C TYR A 167 2.37 3.81 -26.46
N GLY A 168 1.14 3.62 -25.98
CA GLY A 168 0.21 4.70 -25.66
C GLY A 168 0.66 5.42 -24.39
N ILE A 169 0.47 6.74 -24.33
CA ILE A 169 0.81 7.54 -23.14
C ILE A 169 -0.51 8.10 -22.60
N LEU A 170 -0.96 7.56 -21.47
CA LEU A 170 -2.25 7.91 -20.88
C LEU A 170 -2.17 9.22 -20.08
N THR A 171 -1.06 9.49 -19.40
CA THR A 171 -0.86 10.70 -18.59
C THR A 171 -0.95 12.02 -19.36
N GLU A 172 -0.85 12.00 -20.67
CA GLU A 172 -1.05 13.20 -21.50
C GLU A 172 -2.53 13.47 -21.83
N LYS A 173 -3.39 12.43 -21.71
CA LYS A 173 -4.82 12.54 -22.04
C LYS A 173 -5.67 12.93 -20.84
N ASP A 174 -5.24 12.58 -19.63
CA ASP A 174 -6.02 12.69 -18.39
C ASP A 174 -5.24 13.38 -17.24
N ASP A 175 -4.38 14.37 -17.57
CA ASP A 175 -3.50 15.03 -16.58
C ASP A 175 -4.30 15.59 -15.37
N ASP A 176 -5.54 16.03 -15.57
CA ASP A 176 -6.41 16.57 -14.52
C ASP A 176 -7.07 15.47 -13.66
N HIS A 177 -7.55 14.38 -14.25
CA HIS A 177 -8.20 13.29 -13.49
C HIS A 177 -7.17 12.49 -12.69
N TYR A 178 -6.04 12.16 -13.29
CA TYR A 178 -4.97 11.42 -12.61
C TYR A 178 -4.29 12.24 -11.52
N ARG A 179 -4.12 13.55 -11.72
CA ARG A 179 -3.66 14.46 -10.65
C ARG A 179 -4.64 14.50 -9.48
N GLN A 180 -5.94 14.44 -9.76
CA GLN A 180 -6.94 14.40 -8.71
C GLN A 180 -6.89 13.08 -7.94
N GLU A 181 -6.80 11.93 -8.60
CA GLU A 181 -6.65 10.62 -7.94
C GLU A 181 -5.37 10.55 -7.10
N LEU A 182 -4.22 11.01 -7.63
CA LEU A 182 -2.97 11.07 -6.86
C LEU A 182 -3.08 12.02 -5.67
N LYS A 183 -3.79 13.13 -5.82
CA LYS A 183 -4.03 14.07 -4.73
C LYS A 183 -4.92 13.45 -3.68
N ASP A 184 -5.99 12.79 -4.07
CA ASP A 184 -6.91 12.10 -3.16
C ASP A 184 -6.20 10.99 -2.38
N ILE A 185 -5.30 10.25 -3.05
CA ILE A 185 -4.43 9.24 -2.40
C ILE A 185 -3.43 9.91 -1.45
N ALA A 186 -2.79 11.01 -1.85
CA ALA A 186 -1.85 11.74 -1.01
C ALA A 186 -2.56 12.36 0.21
N ASP A 187 -3.72 12.98 0.02
CA ASP A 187 -4.54 13.55 1.09
C ASP A 187 -5.03 12.46 2.06
N TYR A 188 -5.35 11.27 1.54
CA TYR A 188 -5.69 10.11 2.35
C TYR A 188 -4.50 9.66 3.22
N PHE A 189 -3.30 9.57 2.66
CA PHE A 189 -2.09 9.23 3.40
C PHE A 189 -1.68 10.30 4.40
N GLU A 190 -1.78 11.59 4.03
CA GLU A 190 -1.48 12.71 4.93
C GLU A 190 -2.40 12.70 6.17
N LYS A 191 -3.69 12.37 5.96
CA LYS A 191 -4.66 12.21 7.04
C LYS A 191 -4.30 11.07 8.00
N TYR A 192 -3.74 9.97 7.49
CA TYR A 192 -3.25 8.86 8.33
C TYR A 192 -1.94 9.19 9.05
N LEU A 193 -1.04 9.96 8.44
CA LEU A 193 0.22 10.39 9.04
C LEU A 193 0.02 11.47 10.10
N ASP A 194 -0.93 12.40 9.91
CA ASP A 194 -1.26 13.45 10.89
C ASP A 194 -1.99 12.90 12.13
N LEU A 195 -2.72 11.80 12.02
CA LEU A 195 -3.35 11.13 13.15
C LEU A 195 -2.32 10.47 14.09
N GLY A 196 -1.10 10.21 13.60
CA GLY A 196 0.01 9.65 14.39
C GLY A 196 0.86 10.70 15.12
N ASN A 197 0.65 11.99 14.88
CA ASN A 197 1.45 13.09 15.43
C ASN A 197 0.69 13.99 16.45
N ARG A 198 -0.46 13.54 16.95
CA ARG A 198 -1.22 14.25 18.01
C ARG A 198 -1.34 13.44 19.28
#